data_6c7c67aca717eac000771c3bf0476d51
#
_entry.id   6c7c67aca717eac000771c3bf0476d51
#
_cell.length_a   1.000
_cell.length_b   1.000
_cell.length_c   1.000
_cell.angle_alpha   90.00
_cell.angle_beta   90.00
_cell.angle_gamma   90.00
#
_symmetry.space_group_name_H-M   'P 1'
#
loop_
_entity.id
_entity.type
_entity.pdbx_description
1 polymer ?
#
loop_
_entity_poly.entity_id
_entity_poly.type
_entity_poly.pdbx_seq_one_letter_code
_entity_poly.pdbx_strand_id
1 'polypeptide(L)'
;VIALKLPRLTGFCHRLVRPFAAAAAGALLLTGLGFDQSASARARDNLAIATPFEVGDSPAGNYLAALIAGAERDTLAAATFFRETLRYDPRNPELIERAFVASLANGNMPDAFGLADRLLQREANNGLAHLALGIRAIKQHQYPGARNSLSKGGAGRQRDITATLLTAWSYAGAGDYKRAIAQVDRLKDEGFGTFRDFHAALIADLAGNVAEATKRFQAAYNSEKSTLRLVDAYARFQDRHGHRDEAIRAYEAFDQILPRHPIVTAALADLRAGKLLEPLIRTADQGAAEVLYGLGAVGGRQGDELAAIVYLRLSLYLSSKNGLAIITLADIFERLKQYEQAIEVYDSVADDSPLRVNADIQTALLLETLGKTDEAQKRLQDIVNEKPKNEEALTALGNLQRSRKQFVDAAATYTKALELSSKPEKSLWSLYYYRGIAYERQKAWTKAEADFKKALDLFPDQPLVLNYLGYSWVDQGTNLDEAFKMLRRAVELRPTDGYVVDSLGWAHYKLGQYDQAVKELERAIELKS
;
A
#
# COMPACT_ATOMS: atom_id res chain seq x y z
N VAL A 1 -18.62 8.48 -2.92
CA VAL A 1 -17.90 7.22 -3.11
C VAL A 1 -18.75 6.35 -4.02
N ILE A 2 -18.50 6.45 -5.32
CA ILE A 2 -19.17 5.60 -6.31
C ILE A 2 -18.50 4.25 -6.22
N ALA A 3 -19.21 3.24 -5.68
CA ALA A 3 -18.78 1.87 -5.71
C ALA A 3 -18.81 1.38 -7.16
N LEU A 4 -17.67 1.47 -7.85
CA LEU A 4 -17.46 0.79 -9.11
C LEU A 4 -17.59 -0.72 -8.84
N LYS A 5 -18.72 -1.32 -9.23
CA LYS A 5 -18.81 -2.79 -9.34
C LYS A 5 -17.90 -3.21 -10.48
N LEU A 6 -16.65 -3.52 -10.15
CA LEU A 6 -15.78 -4.24 -11.07
C LEU A 6 -16.51 -5.51 -11.53
N PRO A 7 -16.41 -5.89 -12.79
CA PRO A 7 -16.81 -7.23 -13.18
C PRO A 7 -16.01 -8.19 -12.27
N ARG A 8 -16.71 -8.86 -11.39
CA ARG A 8 -16.10 -9.87 -10.55
C ARG A 8 -15.39 -10.84 -11.48
N LEU A 9 -14.11 -11.04 -11.31
CA LEU A 9 -13.39 -12.21 -11.77
C LEU A 9 -13.93 -13.48 -11.05
N THR A 10 -15.20 -13.38 -10.58
CA THR A 10 -15.91 -14.38 -9.76
C THR A 10 -16.13 -15.71 -10.46
N GLY A 11 -16.00 -15.76 -11.78
CA GLY A 11 -15.93 -17.04 -12.47
C GLY A 11 -14.61 -17.77 -12.26
N PHE A 12 -13.55 -17.05 -11.91
CA PHE A 12 -12.21 -17.60 -11.70
C PHE A 12 -11.95 -18.02 -10.25
N CYS A 13 -12.40 -17.23 -9.27
CA CYS A 13 -12.13 -17.52 -7.85
C CYS A 13 -13.07 -18.57 -7.25
N HIS A 14 -14.34 -18.69 -7.71
CA HIS A 14 -15.28 -19.67 -7.13
C HIS A 14 -14.96 -21.14 -7.44
N ARG A 15 -14.11 -21.42 -8.42
CA ARG A 15 -13.61 -22.80 -8.62
C ARG A 15 -12.37 -23.14 -7.79
N LEU A 16 -11.76 -22.14 -7.13
CA LEU A 16 -10.50 -22.28 -6.38
C LEU A 16 -10.67 -22.59 -4.89
N VAL A 17 -11.87 -22.42 -4.31
CA VAL A 17 -12.07 -22.65 -2.87
C VAL A 17 -13.37 -23.41 -2.66
N ARG A 18 -13.30 -24.74 -2.62
CA ARG A 18 -14.22 -25.56 -1.82
C ARG A 18 -13.52 -25.92 -0.52
N PRO A 19 -14.07 -25.59 0.65
CA PRO A 19 -13.48 -25.98 1.92
C PRO A 19 -13.70 -27.47 2.15
N PHE A 20 -12.63 -28.24 2.26
CA PHE A 20 -12.66 -29.53 2.95
C PHE A 20 -12.28 -29.27 4.40
N ALA A 21 -13.28 -29.28 5.25
CA ALA A 21 -13.10 -29.47 6.67
C ALA A 21 -12.97 -30.96 6.95
N ALA A 22 -11.82 -31.39 7.45
CA ALA A 22 -11.73 -32.62 8.25
C ALA A 22 -10.48 -32.55 9.13
N ALA A 23 -10.74 -32.65 10.41
CA ALA A 23 -9.77 -32.73 11.49
C ALA A 23 -8.95 -34.01 11.42
N ALA A 24 -7.67 -33.95 11.84
CA ALA A 24 -7.03 -35.03 12.58
C ALA A 24 -5.85 -34.48 13.37
N ALA A 25 -6.01 -34.44 14.69
CA ALA A 25 -4.93 -34.33 15.65
C ALA A 25 -4.16 -35.66 15.72
N GLY A 26 -2.84 -35.58 15.80
CA GLY A 26 -1.99 -36.74 16.05
C GLY A 26 -0.59 -36.31 16.45
N ALA A 27 -0.37 -36.24 17.76
CA ALA A 27 0.95 -36.08 18.35
C ALA A 27 1.73 -37.38 18.23
N LEU A 28 3.03 -37.30 17.89
CA LEU A 28 4.00 -38.35 18.21
C LEU A 28 5.37 -37.78 18.51
N LEU A 29 5.89 -38.26 19.62
CA LEU A 29 7.11 -37.94 20.33
C LEU A 29 8.38 -38.42 19.61
N LEU A 30 9.41 -37.59 19.71
CA LEU A 30 10.85 -37.83 19.97
C LEU A 30 11.43 -39.22 19.86
N THR A 31 12.51 -39.36 19.11
CA THR A 31 13.80 -39.87 19.67
C THR A 31 14.96 -39.33 18.82
N GLY A 32 15.98 -38.78 19.51
CA GLY A 32 17.20 -38.26 18.89
C GLY A 32 18.17 -39.38 18.58
N LEU A 33 18.98 -39.18 17.56
CA LEU A 33 20.31 -39.79 17.37
C LEU A 33 21.17 -38.76 16.62
N GLY A 34 22.28 -38.41 17.25
CA GLY A 34 23.31 -37.56 16.66
C GLY A 34 24.08 -38.28 15.56
N PHE A 35 24.50 -37.54 14.57
CA PHE A 35 25.59 -37.92 13.69
C PHE A 35 26.54 -36.77 13.41
N ASP A 36 27.79 -37.17 13.33
CA ASP A 36 29.05 -36.47 13.32
C ASP A 36 29.24 -35.43 12.23
N GLN A 37 30.03 -34.43 12.56
CA GLN A 37 30.66 -33.48 11.64
C GLN A 37 31.80 -34.16 10.88
N SER A 38 31.84 -34.00 9.58
CA SER A 38 33.00 -33.57 8.80
C SER A 38 32.88 -33.93 7.31
N ALA A 39 32.65 -32.94 6.47
CA ALA A 39 33.13 -32.92 5.09
C ALA A 39 33.23 -31.47 4.60
N SER A 40 34.44 -31.09 4.32
CA SER A 40 34.90 -29.78 3.93
C SER A 40 34.28 -29.23 2.65
N ALA A 41 33.98 -27.96 2.73
CA ALA A 41 33.55 -27.07 1.68
C ALA A 41 34.51 -27.00 0.48
N ARG A 42 33.95 -26.94 -0.72
CA ARG A 42 34.44 -26.12 -1.84
C ARG A 42 33.29 -25.26 -2.32
N ALA A 43 33.37 -24.01 -1.95
CA ALA A 43 32.49 -22.97 -2.42
C ALA A 43 32.64 -22.81 -3.95
N ARG A 44 31.56 -22.86 -4.67
CA ARG A 44 31.40 -22.19 -5.96
C ARG A 44 30.30 -21.16 -5.77
N ASP A 45 30.71 -19.90 -5.81
CA ASP A 45 29.83 -18.75 -5.90
C ASP A 45 28.95 -18.87 -7.13
N ASN A 46 27.73 -19.30 -6.91
CA ASN A 46 26.59 -18.92 -7.72
C ASN A 46 25.61 -18.27 -6.75
N LEU A 47 25.43 -16.96 -6.87
CA LEU A 47 24.33 -16.21 -6.28
C LEU A 47 23.01 -16.74 -6.87
N ALA A 48 22.65 -17.95 -6.47
CA ALA A 48 21.28 -18.40 -6.54
C ALA A 48 20.56 -17.65 -5.41
N ILE A 49 19.64 -16.75 -5.75
CA ILE A 49 18.67 -16.20 -4.83
C ILE A 49 18.06 -17.42 -4.14
N ALA A 50 18.38 -17.61 -2.86
CA ALA A 50 17.83 -18.70 -2.07
C ALA A 50 16.31 -18.50 -2.05
N THR A 51 15.59 -19.40 -2.73
CA THR A 51 14.13 -19.47 -2.58
C THR A 51 13.87 -19.84 -1.13
N PRO A 52 13.01 -19.12 -0.39
CA PRO A 52 12.77 -19.34 1.02
C PRO A 52 12.06 -20.68 1.34
N PHE A 53 11.86 -21.52 0.33
CA PHE A 53 11.20 -22.82 0.43
C PHE A 53 11.84 -23.81 -0.54
N GLU A 54 11.98 -25.08 -0.10
CA GLU A 54 12.48 -26.17 -0.91
C GLU A 54 11.33 -26.75 -1.76
N VAL A 55 11.57 -26.85 -3.05
CA VAL A 55 10.66 -27.55 -3.97
C VAL A 55 10.92 -29.06 -3.81
N GLY A 56 9.88 -29.80 -3.45
CA GLY A 56 9.98 -31.24 -3.26
C GLY A 56 9.97 -32.01 -4.59
N ASP A 57 10.38 -33.28 -4.55
CA ASP A 57 10.34 -34.18 -5.72
C ASP A 57 8.93 -34.71 -6.03
N SER A 58 7.96 -34.49 -5.13
CA SER A 58 6.60 -34.99 -5.28
C SER A 58 5.73 -33.99 -6.06
N PRO A 59 5.21 -34.34 -7.25
CA PRO A 59 4.29 -33.47 -8.00
C PRO A 59 3.01 -33.14 -7.22
N ALA A 60 2.48 -34.13 -6.47
CA ALA A 60 1.29 -33.92 -5.64
C ALA A 60 1.57 -33.00 -4.46
N GLY A 61 2.77 -33.13 -3.83
CA GLY A 61 3.22 -32.23 -2.77
C GLY A 61 3.36 -30.79 -3.27
N ASN A 62 4.04 -30.59 -4.40
CA ASN A 62 4.19 -29.28 -5.02
C ASN A 62 2.83 -28.68 -5.41
N TYR A 63 1.89 -29.48 -5.91
CA TYR A 63 0.53 -29.01 -6.23
C TYR A 63 -0.21 -28.53 -4.99
N LEU A 64 -0.18 -29.29 -3.90
CA LEU A 64 -0.81 -28.89 -2.63
C LEU A 64 -0.15 -27.63 -2.04
N ALA A 65 1.17 -27.56 -2.06
CA ALA A 65 1.91 -26.36 -1.64
C ALA A 65 1.51 -25.13 -2.48
N ALA A 66 1.39 -25.30 -3.80
CA ALA A 66 0.93 -24.22 -4.69
C ALA A 66 -0.49 -23.75 -4.37
N LEU A 67 -1.41 -24.68 -4.02
CA LEU A 67 -2.79 -24.34 -3.64
C LEU A 67 -2.83 -23.56 -2.32
N ILE A 68 -2.05 -23.98 -1.32
CA ILE A 68 -1.94 -23.29 -0.03
C ILE A 68 -1.37 -21.89 -0.25
N ALA A 69 -0.23 -21.78 -0.93
CA ALA A 69 0.39 -20.49 -1.24
C ALA A 69 -0.58 -19.55 -2.00
N GLY A 70 -1.33 -20.08 -2.96
CA GLY A 70 -2.35 -19.31 -3.68
C GLY A 70 -3.50 -18.84 -2.79
N ALA A 71 -3.94 -19.65 -1.82
CA ALA A 71 -4.95 -19.27 -0.85
C ALA A 71 -4.45 -18.17 0.11
N GLU A 72 -3.20 -18.23 0.51
CA GLU A 72 -2.52 -17.26 1.37
C GLU A 72 -2.03 -16.02 0.59
N ARG A 73 -2.24 -15.99 -0.73
CA ARG A 73 -1.75 -14.92 -1.62
C ARG A 73 -0.23 -14.80 -1.69
N ASP A 74 0.53 -15.82 -1.27
CA ASP A 74 1.97 -15.90 -1.50
C ASP A 74 2.25 -16.14 -2.98
N THR A 75 2.39 -15.03 -3.72
CA THR A 75 2.52 -15.06 -5.17
C THR A 75 3.82 -15.70 -5.64
N LEU A 76 4.90 -15.57 -4.86
CA LEU A 76 6.20 -16.16 -5.17
C LEU A 76 6.17 -17.68 -5.01
N ALA A 77 5.70 -18.17 -3.87
CA ALA A 77 5.56 -19.59 -3.61
C ALA A 77 4.60 -20.24 -4.60
N ALA A 78 3.43 -19.63 -4.82
CA ALA A 78 2.44 -20.14 -5.77
C ALA A 78 3.01 -20.27 -7.20
N ALA A 79 3.69 -19.24 -7.70
CA ALA A 79 4.30 -19.27 -9.02
C ALA A 79 5.37 -20.36 -9.13
N THR A 80 6.20 -20.51 -8.10
CA THR A 80 7.26 -21.52 -8.06
C THR A 80 6.68 -22.93 -8.06
N PHE A 81 5.79 -23.25 -7.14
CA PHE A 81 5.23 -24.59 -7.00
C PHE A 81 4.32 -25.01 -8.17
N PHE A 82 3.49 -24.08 -8.73
CA PHE A 82 2.72 -24.40 -9.93
C PHE A 82 3.61 -24.64 -11.14
N ARG A 83 4.71 -23.90 -11.30
CA ARG A 83 5.68 -24.11 -12.37
C ARG A 83 6.33 -25.49 -12.26
N GLU A 84 6.73 -25.91 -11.06
CA GLU A 84 7.30 -27.23 -10.84
C GLU A 84 6.25 -28.34 -11.12
N THR A 85 5.03 -28.19 -10.61
CA THR A 85 3.95 -29.14 -10.90
C THR A 85 3.70 -29.27 -12.41
N LEU A 86 3.73 -28.17 -13.15
CA LEU A 86 3.52 -28.13 -14.60
C LEU A 86 4.60 -28.89 -15.39
N ARG A 87 5.80 -29.13 -14.84
CA ARG A 87 6.85 -29.94 -15.49
C ARG A 87 6.44 -31.40 -15.62
N TYR A 88 5.66 -31.92 -14.69
CA TYR A 88 5.19 -33.31 -14.68
C TYR A 88 3.97 -33.52 -15.57
N ASP A 89 3.08 -32.53 -15.69
CA ASP A 89 1.94 -32.58 -16.61
C ASP A 89 1.83 -31.26 -17.42
N PRO A 90 2.72 -31.10 -18.42
CA PRO A 90 2.86 -29.82 -19.12
C PRO A 90 1.70 -29.49 -20.07
N ARG A 91 0.75 -30.42 -20.26
CA ARG A 91 -0.40 -30.22 -21.16
C ARG A 91 -1.72 -29.99 -20.42
N ASN A 92 -1.71 -30.05 -19.11
CA ASN A 92 -2.89 -29.88 -18.28
C ASN A 92 -3.36 -28.41 -18.31
N PRO A 93 -4.57 -28.13 -18.84
CA PRO A 93 -5.01 -26.75 -19.00
C PRO A 93 -5.23 -26.06 -17.64
N GLU A 94 -5.70 -26.77 -16.62
CA GLU A 94 -5.88 -26.22 -15.27
C GLU A 94 -4.54 -25.81 -14.64
N LEU A 95 -3.51 -26.64 -14.78
CA LEU A 95 -2.17 -26.29 -14.28
C LEU A 95 -1.56 -25.13 -15.06
N ILE A 96 -1.76 -25.07 -16.39
CA ILE A 96 -1.29 -23.94 -17.21
C ILE A 96 -1.98 -22.64 -16.74
N GLU A 97 -3.29 -22.67 -16.51
CA GLU A 97 -4.04 -21.51 -16.04
C GLU A 97 -3.58 -21.04 -14.66
N ARG A 98 -3.44 -21.95 -13.70
CA ARG A 98 -2.98 -21.64 -12.34
C ARG A 98 -1.55 -21.08 -12.34
N ALA A 99 -0.65 -21.71 -13.08
CA ALA A 99 0.73 -21.22 -13.23
C ALA A 99 0.76 -19.85 -13.91
N PHE A 100 -0.09 -19.61 -14.90
CA PHE A 100 -0.23 -18.31 -15.57
C PHE A 100 -0.66 -17.21 -14.61
N VAL A 101 -1.74 -17.43 -13.86
CA VAL A 101 -2.25 -16.45 -12.88
C VAL A 101 -1.20 -16.17 -11.80
N ALA A 102 -0.57 -17.21 -11.27
CA ALA A 102 0.47 -17.06 -10.25
C ALA A 102 1.70 -16.30 -10.79
N SER A 103 2.14 -16.57 -12.04
CA SER A 103 3.25 -15.85 -12.67
C SER A 103 2.93 -14.37 -12.93
N LEU A 104 1.69 -14.05 -13.33
CA LEU A 104 1.22 -12.66 -13.44
C LEU A 104 1.26 -11.95 -12.09
N ALA A 105 0.71 -12.57 -11.05
CA ALA A 105 0.66 -12.00 -9.71
C ALA A 105 2.05 -11.82 -9.10
N ASN A 106 2.97 -12.74 -9.37
CA ASN A 106 4.37 -12.62 -8.96
C ASN A 106 5.16 -11.56 -9.77
N GLY A 107 4.64 -11.16 -10.94
CA GLY A 107 5.31 -10.18 -11.81
C GLY A 107 6.30 -10.77 -12.80
N ASN A 108 6.40 -12.10 -12.89
CA ASN A 108 7.22 -12.76 -13.92
C ASN A 108 6.51 -12.73 -15.27
N MET A 109 6.59 -11.57 -15.95
CA MET A 109 5.89 -11.33 -17.21
C MET A 109 6.32 -12.24 -18.36
N PRO A 110 7.63 -12.57 -18.57
CA PRO A 110 8.03 -13.49 -19.63
C PRO A 110 7.37 -14.87 -19.51
N ASP A 111 7.40 -15.48 -18.31
CA ASP A 111 6.77 -16.77 -18.05
C ASP A 111 5.24 -16.68 -18.21
N ALA A 112 4.63 -15.63 -17.66
CA ALA A 112 3.19 -15.41 -17.75
C ALA A 112 2.72 -15.31 -19.21
N PHE A 113 3.41 -14.57 -20.05
CA PHE A 113 3.05 -14.47 -21.47
C PHE A 113 3.22 -15.80 -22.22
N GLY A 114 4.29 -16.55 -21.94
CA GLY A 114 4.48 -17.90 -22.50
C GLY A 114 3.37 -18.87 -22.10
N LEU A 115 2.93 -18.78 -20.84
CA LEU A 115 1.81 -19.59 -20.33
C LEU A 115 0.46 -19.13 -20.92
N ALA A 116 0.25 -17.82 -21.14
CA ALA A 116 -0.94 -17.29 -21.80
C ALA A 116 -1.05 -17.80 -23.25
N ASP A 117 0.04 -17.79 -24.00
CA ASP A 117 0.07 -18.33 -25.38
C ASP A 117 -0.27 -19.82 -25.39
N ARG A 118 0.25 -20.62 -24.43
CA ARG A 118 -0.09 -22.06 -24.30
C ARG A 118 -1.55 -22.29 -23.89
N LEU A 119 -2.06 -21.45 -22.97
CA LEU A 119 -3.45 -21.54 -22.49
C LEU A 119 -4.43 -21.28 -23.63
N LEU A 120 -4.19 -20.27 -24.47
CA LEU A 120 -5.07 -19.97 -25.61
C LEU A 120 -5.10 -21.07 -26.70
N GLN A 121 -4.09 -21.94 -26.77
CA GLN A 121 -4.13 -23.14 -27.63
C GLN A 121 -5.14 -24.18 -27.14
N ARG A 122 -5.53 -24.13 -25.87
CA ARG A 122 -6.50 -25.05 -25.22
C ARG A 122 -7.83 -24.38 -24.97
N GLU A 123 -7.80 -23.14 -24.53
CA GLU A 123 -8.95 -22.33 -24.15
C GLU A 123 -8.94 -21.03 -24.94
N ALA A 124 -9.32 -21.07 -26.21
CA ALA A 124 -9.24 -19.95 -27.14
C ALA A 124 -9.98 -18.68 -26.70
N ASN A 125 -10.87 -18.77 -25.71
CA ASN A 125 -11.67 -17.65 -25.19
C ASN A 125 -11.26 -17.23 -23.76
N ASN A 126 -10.08 -17.63 -23.25
CA ASN A 126 -9.64 -17.23 -21.91
C ASN A 126 -9.38 -15.72 -21.87
N GLY A 127 -10.25 -15.00 -21.14
CA GLY A 127 -10.28 -13.53 -21.11
C GLY A 127 -9.01 -12.91 -20.53
N LEU A 128 -8.47 -13.50 -19.44
CA LEU A 128 -7.27 -12.98 -18.80
C LEU A 128 -6.02 -13.20 -19.66
N ALA A 129 -5.92 -14.33 -20.34
CA ALA A 129 -4.83 -14.59 -21.28
C ALA A 129 -4.86 -13.60 -22.45
N HIS A 130 -6.04 -13.33 -23.02
CA HIS A 130 -6.20 -12.31 -24.04
C HIS A 130 -5.85 -10.89 -23.55
N LEU A 131 -6.25 -10.54 -22.32
CA LEU A 131 -5.89 -9.26 -21.70
C LEU A 131 -4.36 -9.14 -21.58
N ALA A 132 -3.70 -10.13 -21.01
CA ALA A 132 -2.25 -10.14 -20.82
C ALA A 132 -1.50 -10.00 -22.17
N LEU A 133 -1.89 -10.78 -23.18
CA LEU A 133 -1.28 -10.70 -24.52
C LEU A 133 -1.58 -9.38 -25.23
N GLY A 134 -2.77 -8.81 -25.02
CA GLY A 134 -3.12 -7.47 -25.49
C GLY A 134 -2.22 -6.39 -24.89
N ILE A 135 -1.94 -6.48 -23.60
CA ILE A 135 -1.01 -5.57 -22.89
C ILE A 135 0.43 -5.77 -23.36
N ARG A 136 0.88 -7.03 -23.55
CA ARG A 136 2.19 -7.30 -24.17
C ARG A 136 2.32 -6.62 -25.53
N ALA A 137 1.28 -6.74 -26.37
CA ALA A 137 1.25 -6.13 -27.70
C ALA A 137 1.26 -4.59 -27.65
N ILE A 138 0.57 -3.95 -26.67
CA ILE A 138 0.67 -2.50 -26.43
C ILE A 138 2.13 -2.12 -26.14
N LYS A 139 2.78 -2.79 -25.18
CA LYS A 139 4.18 -2.53 -24.82
C LYS A 139 5.15 -2.68 -25.98
N GLN A 140 4.85 -3.59 -26.91
CA GLN A 140 5.63 -3.82 -28.12
C GLN A 140 5.21 -2.91 -29.30
N HIS A 141 4.29 -1.97 -29.07
CA HIS A 141 3.73 -1.07 -30.09
C HIS A 141 3.03 -1.80 -31.26
N GLN A 142 2.60 -3.04 -31.02
CA GLN A 142 1.84 -3.87 -31.96
C GLN A 142 0.33 -3.60 -31.81
N TYR A 143 -0.09 -2.37 -31.99
CA TYR A 143 -1.44 -1.90 -31.68
C TYR A 143 -2.58 -2.66 -32.40
N PRO A 144 -2.47 -3.05 -33.69
CA PRO A 144 -3.49 -3.89 -34.32
C PRO A 144 -3.62 -5.27 -33.64
N GLY A 145 -2.51 -5.88 -33.26
CA GLY A 145 -2.46 -7.14 -32.51
C GLY A 145 -3.08 -7.00 -31.12
N ALA A 146 -2.79 -5.89 -30.43
CA ALA A 146 -3.40 -5.57 -29.13
C ALA A 146 -4.92 -5.52 -29.23
N ARG A 147 -5.48 -4.78 -30.19
CA ARG A 147 -6.93 -4.69 -30.42
C ARG A 147 -7.57 -6.03 -30.73
N ASN A 148 -6.90 -6.86 -31.55
CA ASN A 148 -7.39 -8.20 -31.86
C ASN A 148 -7.47 -9.09 -30.59
N SER A 149 -6.43 -9.07 -29.75
CA SER A 149 -6.44 -9.82 -28.49
C SER A 149 -7.53 -9.30 -27.54
N LEU A 150 -7.59 -7.98 -27.29
CA LEU A 150 -8.56 -7.37 -26.38
C LEU A 150 -10.01 -7.60 -26.81
N SER A 151 -10.28 -7.69 -28.13
CA SER A 151 -11.63 -7.98 -28.65
C SER A 151 -12.09 -9.40 -28.36
N LYS A 152 -11.18 -10.37 -28.27
CA LYS A 152 -11.48 -11.79 -28.01
C LYS A 152 -11.70 -12.08 -26.53
N GLY A 153 -10.98 -11.37 -25.64
CA GLY A 153 -11.10 -11.54 -24.20
C GLY A 153 -12.45 -11.07 -23.62
N GLY A 154 -13.13 -10.17 -24.29
CA GLY A 154 -14.42 -9.59 -23.90
C GLY A 154 -15.63 -10.17 -24.66
N ALA A 155 -15.52 -11.30 -25.34
CA ALA A 155 -16.59 -11.85 -26.17
C ALA A 155 -17.88 -12.04 -25.36
N GLY A 156 -18.88 -11.17 -25.62
CA GLY A 156 -20.21 -11.22 -25.03
C GLY A 156 -20.52 -10.19 -23.93
N ARG A 157 -19.58 -9.37 -23.49
CA ARG A 157 -19.82 -8.29 -22.51
C ARG A 157 -19.65 -6.91 -23.16
N GLN A 158 -20.76 -6.30 -23.56
CA GLN A 158 -20.80 -4.92 -24.10
C GLN A 158 -20.27 -3.85 -23.11
N ARG A 159 -19.83 -4.24 -21.90
CA ARG A 159 -19.51 -3.37 -20.77
C ARG A 159 -18.15 -3.65 -20.12
N ASP A 160 -17.22 -4.26 -20.86
CA ASP A 160 -15.87 -4.43 -20.34
C ASP A 160 -15.09 -3.11 -20.44
N ILE A 161 -15.04 -2.40 -19.31
CA ILE A 161 -14.33 -1.12 -19.19
C ILE A 161 -12.84 -1.28 -19.52
N THR A 162 -12.23 -2.39 -19.08
CA THR A 162 -10.80 -2.67 -19.26
C THR A 162 -10.46 -2.79 -20.74
N ALA A 163 -11.16 -3.69 -21.44
CA ALA A 163 -10.94 -3.90 -22.88
C ALA A 163 -11.26 -2.64 -23.70
N THR A 164 -12.33 -1.91 -23.33
CA THR A 164 -12.72 -0.67 -24.01
C THR A 164 -11.64 0.39 -23.90
N LEU A 165 -11.12 0.67 -22.71
CA LEU A 165 -10.12 1.71 -22.49
C LEU A 165 -8.75 1.31 -23.04
N LEU A 166 -8.31 0.06 -22.86
CA LEU A 166 -7.04 -0.40 -23.46
C LEU A 166 -7.09 -0.40 -24.99
N THR A 167 -8.27 -0.70 -25.59
CA THR A 167 -8.48 -0.55 -27.03
C THR A 167 -8.35 0.92 -27.45
N ALA A 168 -8.93 1.85 -26.69
CA ALA A 168 -8.78 3.27 -26.93
C ALA A 168 -7.31 3.72 -26.89
N TRP A 169 -6.56 3.29 -25.85
CA TRP A 169 -5.15 3.59 -25.76
C TRP A 169 -4.33 2.96 -26.89
N SER A 170 -4.73 1.79 -27.40
CA SER A 170 -4.07 1.20 -28.58
C SER A 170 -4.34 1.99 -29.87
N TYR A 171 -5.50 2.66 -30.00
CA TYR A 171 -5.75 3.62 -31.08
C TYR A 171 -4.90 4.89 -30.90
N ALA A 172 -4.82 5.42 -29.68
CA ALA A 172 -3.99 6.58 -29.37
C ALA A 172 -2.50 6.31 -29.69
N GLY A 173 -1.98 5.14 -29.30
CA GLY A 173 -0.62 4.73 -29.62
C GLY A 173 -0.35 4.61 -31.13
N ALA A 174 -1.35 4.22 -31.91
CA ALA A 174 -1.29 4.19 -33.38
C ALA A 174 -1.47 5.58 -34.02
N GLY A 175 -1.62 6.67 -33.25
CA GLY A 175 -1.87 8.03 -33.73
C GLY A 175 -3.32 8.30 -34.17
N ASP A 176 -4.22 7.34 -34.01
CA ASP A 176 -5.63 7.50 -34.37
C ASP A 176 -6.46 8.01 -33.17
N TYR A 177 -6.19 9.23 -32.78
CA TYR A 177 -6.83 9.86 -31.62
C TYR A 177 -8.35 10.03 -31.77
N LYS A 178 -8.84 10.19 -33.02
CA LYS A 178 -10.27 10.29 -33.29
C LYS A 178 -10.99 8.99 -32.90
N ARG A 179 -10.46 7.83 -33.34
CA ARG A 179 -11.01 6.53 -32.97
C ARG A 179 -10.77 6.24 -31.49
N ALA A 180 -9.66 6.69 -30.91
CA ALA A 180 -9.38 6.52 -29.50
C ALA A 180 -10.48 7.17 -28.64
N ILE A 181 -10.81 8.44 -28.86
CA ILE A 181 -11.88 9.15 -28.12
C ILE A 181 -13.24 8.51 -28.40
N ALA A 182 -13.57 8.19 -29.66
CA ALA A 182 -14.82 7.52 -29.99
C ALA A 182 -14.97 6.14 -29.30
N GLN A 183 -13.85 5.45 -29.04
CA GLN A 183 -13.85 4.19 -28.31
C GLN A 183 -14.11 4.41 -26.81
N VAL A 184 -13.51 5.44 -26.20
CA VAL A 184 -13.79 5.83 -24.80
C VAL A 184 -15.27 6.22 -24.63
N ASP A 185 -15.85 6.95 -25.57
CA ASP A 185 -17.24 7.43 -25.53
C ASP A 185 -18.29 6.30 -25.66
N ARG A 186 -17.87 5.05 -25.90
CA ARG A 186 -18.74 3.86 -25.80
C ARG A 186 -19.11 3.52 -24.35
N LEU A 187 -18.37 4.02 -23.37
CA LEU A 187 -18.69 3.86 -21.95
C LEU A 187 -19.83 4.81 -21.57
N LYS A 188 -21.08 4.35 -21.76
CA LYS A 188 -22.28 5.18 -21.56
C LYS A 188 -22.88 5.08 -20.16
N ASP A 189 -22.47 4.09 -19.35
CA ASP A 189 -22.98 3.93 -17.99
C ASP A 189 -22.54 5.12 -17.13
N GLU A 190 -23.49 5.74 -16.42
CA GLU A 190 -23.25 6.91 -15.57
C GLU A 190 -22.17 6.67 -14.49
N GLY A 191 -22.09 5.45 -13.97
CA GLY A 191 -21.05 5.04 -13.01
C GLY A 191 -19.62 5.13 -13.53
N PHE A 192 -19.40 5.21 -14.84
CA PHE A 192 -18.08 5.34 -15.46
C PHE A 192 -17.79 6.74 -16.02
N GLY A 193 -18.69 7.69 -15.81
CA GLY A 193 -18.59 9.02 -16.39
C GLY A 193 -17.26 9.73 -16.12
N THR A 194 -16.87 9.81 -14.85
CA THR A 194 -15.59 10.41 -14.45
C THR A 194 -14.40 9.70 -15.06
N PHE A 195 -14.40 8.37 -15.06
CA PHE A 195 -13.30 7.57 -15.59
C PHE A 195 -13.19 7.70 -17.12
N ARG A 196 -14.35 7.72 -17.80
CA ARG A 196 -14.44 8.01 -19.24
C ARG A 196 -13.85 9.37 -19.57
N ASP A 197 -14.31 10.43 -18.89
CA ASP A 197 -13.88 11.80 -19.19
C ASP A 197 -12.40 12.01 -18.83
N PHE A 198 -11.91 11.37 -17.77
CA PHE A 198 -10.50 11.38 -17.40
C PHE A 198 -9.62 10.78 -18.51
N HIS A 199 -9.92 9.57 -19.00
CA HIS A 199 -9.12 8.96 -20.07
C HIS A 199 -9.29 9.66 -21.40
N ALA A 200 -10.47 10.18 -21.73
CA ALA A 200 -10.66 11.01 -22.92
C ALA A 200 -9.83 12.31 -22.86
N ALA A 201 -9.74 12.94 -21.67
CA ALA A 201 -8.91 14.12 -21.44
C ALA A 201 -7.42 13.82 -21.65
N LEU A 202 -6.92 12.73 -21.07
CA LEU A 202 -5.52 12.31 -21.24
C LEU A 202 -5.18 11.99 -22.71
N ILE A 203 -6.08 11.33 -23.43
CA ILE A 203 -5.90 11.04 -24.87
C ILE A 203 -5.90 12.34 -25.69
N ALA A 204 -6.81 13.27 -25.39
CA ALA A 204 -6.87 14.56 -26.08
C ALA A 204 -5.63 15.42 -25.79
N ASP A 205 -5.14 15.41 -24.54
CA ASP A 205 -3.92 16.11 -24.15
C ASP A 205 -2.68 15.53 -24.88
N LEU A 206 -2.55 14.20 -24.92
CA LEU A 206 -1.49 13.51 -25.65
C LEU A 206 -1.54 13.82 -27.16
N ALA A 207 -2.74 14.01 -27.71
CA ALA A 207 -2.95 14.39 -29.10
C ALA A 207 -2.68 15.87 -29.40
N GLY A 208 -2.45 16.72 -28.39
CA GLY A 208 -2.36 18.17 -28.53
C GLY A 208 -3.70 18.86 -28.81
N ASN A 209 -4.83 18.16 -28.64
CA ASN A 209 -6.15 18.74 -28.81
C ASN A 209 -6.61 19.44 -27.51
N VAL A 210 -6.11 20.67 -27.33
CA VAL A 210 -6.32 21.47 -26.12
C VAL A 210 -7.79 21.70 -25.83
N ALA A 211 -8.62 21.97 -26.84
CA ALA A 211 -10.03 22.25 -26.65
C ALA A 211 -10.81 21.06 -26.08
N GLU A 212 -10.62 19.87 -26.64
CA GLU A 212 -11.26 18.65 -26.13
C GLU A 212 -10.68 18.23 -24.77
N ALA A 213 -9.36 18.37 -24.58
CA ALA A 213 -8.72 18.10 -23.29
C ALA A 213 -9.29 19.01 -22.18
N THR A 214 -9.40 20.31 -22.43
CA THR A 214 -9.99 21.28 -21.47
C THR A 214 -11.41 20.87 -21.10
N LYS A 215 -12.25 20.59 -22.10
CA LYS A 215 -13.65 20.19 -21.87
C LYS A 215 -13.74 18.94 -20.99
N ARG A 216 -12.96 17.91 -21.31
CA ARG A 216 -13.00 16.62 -20.62
C ARG A 216 -12.38 16.68 -19.22
N PHE A 217 -11.25 17.36 -19.07
CA PHE A 217 -10.65 17.57 -17.73
C PHE A 217 -11.58 18.37 -16.82
N GLN A 218 -12.22 19.42 -17.34
CA GLN A 218 -13.16 20.21 -16.54
C GLN A 218 -14.38 19.39 -16.11
N ALA A 219 -14.93 18.55 -17.00
CA ALA A 219 -16.04 17.67 -16.68
C ALA A 219 -15.66 16.63 -15.60
N ALA A 220 -14.50 15.97 -15.76
CA ALA A 220 -14.02 15.00 -14.80
C ALA A 220 -13.72 15.64 -13.43
N TYR A 221 -13.00 16.78 -13.40
CA TYR A 221 -12.66 17.49 -12.18
C TYR A 221 -13.87 18.04 -11.43
N ASN A 222 -14.89 18.54 -12.14
CA ASN A 222 -16.14 19.00 -11.52
C ASN A 222 -16.93 17.85 -10.89
N SER A 223 -16.84 16.65 -11.47
CA SER A 223 -17.50 15.45 -10.96
C SER A 223 -16.80 14.86 -9.74
N GLU A 224 -15.46 14.93 -9.69
CA GLU A 224 -14.67 14.25 -8.65
C GLU A 224 -13.38 15.04 -8.33
N LYS A 225 -13.30 15.58 -7.11
CA LYS A 225 -12.17 16.41 -6.64
C LYS A 225 -11.32 15.72 -5.56
N SER A 226 -11.72 14.53 -5.13
CA SER A 226 -11.04 13.80 -4.06
C SER A 226 -10.12 12.69 -4.58
N THR A 227 -10.03 12.50 -5.90
CA THR A 227 -9.15 11.52 -6.51
C THR A 227 -7.83 12.17 -6.93
N LEU A 228 -6.75 11.87 -6.18
CA LEU A 228 -5.41 12.44 -6.41
C LEU A 228 -5.00 12.42 -7.88
N ARG A 229 -5.16 11.27 -8.55
CA ARG A 229 -4.66 11.10 -9.92
C ARG A 229 -5.36 12.00 -10.93
N LEU A 230 -6.65 12.23 -10.71
CA LEU A 230 -7.42 13.18 -11.54
C LEU A 230 -7.02 14.62 -11.26
N VAL A 231 -6.87 14.98 -9.98
CA VAL A 231 -6.44 16.33 -9.59
C VAL A 231 -5.04 16.62 -10.13
N ASP A 232 -4.10 15.68 -9.99
CA ASP A 232 -2.72 15.80 -10.51
C ASP A 232 -2.70 15.99 -12.04
N ALA A 233 -3.49 15.22 -12.78
CA ALA A 233 -3.60 15.36 -14.24
C ALA A 233 -4.18 16.72 -14.65
N TYR A 234 -5.28 17.11 -14.02
CA TYR A 234 -5.95 18.37 -14.27
C TYR A 234 -5.03 19.57 -13.98
N ALA A 235 -4.40 19.60 -12.82
CA ALA A 235 -3.52 20.69 -12.43
C ALA A 235 -2.29 20.81 -13.34
N ARG A 236 -1.66 19.70 -13.70
CA ARG A 236 -0.54 19.67 -14.67
C ARG A 236 -0.96 20.18 -16.05
N PHE A 237 -2.16 19.82 -16.50
CA PHE A 237 -2.71 20.33 -17.75
C PHE A 237 -2.94 21.85 -17.67
N GLN A 238 -3.55 22.36 -16.60
CA GLN A 238 -3.80 23.80 -16.43
C GLN A 238 -2.50 24.60 -16.41
N ASP A 239 -1.46 24.18 -15.66
CA ASP A 239 -0.17 24.87 -15.60
C ASP A 239 0.48 24.97 -16.98
N ARG A 240 0.50 23.89 -17.75
CA ARG A 240 1.10 23.83 -19.10
C ARG A 240 0.38 24.74 -20.12
N HIS A 241 -0.89 25.07 -19.85
CA HIS A 241 -1.68 25.94 -20.71
C HIS A 241 -1.87 27.37 -20.16
N GLY A 242 -0.98 27.79 -19.24
CA GLY A 242 -0.91 29.16 -18.72
C GLY A 242 -1.90 29.48 -17.59
N HIS A 243 -2.59 28.47 -17.06
CA HIS A 243 -3.55 28.63 -15.96
C HIS A 243 -2.97 28.17 -14.62
N ARG A 244 -1.76 28.68 -14.28
CA ARG A 244 -1.01 28.29 -13.08
C ARG A 244 -1.79 28.47 -11.78
N ASP A 245 -2.50 29.58 -11.65
CA ASP A 245 -3.29 29.84 -10.44
C ASP A 245 -4.40 28.80 -10.24
N GLU A 246 -4.98 28.29 -11.33
CA GLU A 246 -5.97 27.23 -11.27
C GLU A 246 -5.33 25.90 -10.83
N ALA A 247 -4.14 25.60 -11.33
CA ALA A 247 -3.38 24.44 -10.91
C ALA A 247 -3.05 24.48 -9.41
N ILE A 248 -2.61 25.64 -8.90
CA ILE A 248 -2.34 25.86 -7.47
C ILE A 248 -3.63 25.65 -6.67
N ARG A 249 -4.75 26.29 -7.05
CA ARG A 249 -6.03 26.10 -6.35
C ARG A 249 -6.50 24.64 -6.31
N ALA A 250 -6.31 23.90 -7.40
CA ALA A 250 -6.70 22.49 -7.45
C ALA A 250 -5.89 21.63 -6.46
N TYR A 251 -4.59 21.85 -6.39
CA TYR A 251 -3.74 21.13 -5.42
C TYR A 251 -3.99 21.59 -3.98
N GLU A 252 -4.19 22.90 -3.72
CA GLU A 252 -4.49 23.40 -2.38
C GLU A 252 -5.85 22.87 -1.87
N ALA A 253 -6.85 22.77 -2.76
CA ALA A 253 -8.13 22.16 -2.42
C ALA A 253 -7.98 20.66 -2.08
N PHE A 254 -7.13 19.94 -2.79
CA PHE A 254 -6.85 18.54 -2.47
C PHE A 254 -6.04 18.40 -1.17
N ASP A 255 -5.10 19.30 -0.89
CA ASP A 255 -4.31 19.30 0.35
C ASP A 255 -5.18 19.48 1.61
N GLN A 256 -6.37 20.10 1.49
CA GLN A 256 -7.34 20.13 2.59
C GLN A 256 -8.01 18.75 2.83
N ILE A 257 -8.07 17.89 1.81
CA ILE A 257 -8.67 16.55 1.90
C ILE A 257 -7.63 15.56 2.44
N LEU A 258 -6.42 15.59 1.88
CA LEU A 258 -5.30 14.74 2.27
C LEU A 258 -4.03 15.61 2.44
N PRO A 259 -3.84 16.18 3.64
CA PRO A 259 -2.74 17.11 3.90
C PRO A 259 -1.36 16.48 3.69
N ARG A 260 -0.46 17.28 3.14
CA ARG A 260 0.97 16.95 2.97
C ARG A 260 1.25 15.73 2.10
N HIS A 261 0.34 15.38 1.18
CA HIS A 261 0.63 14.29 0.26
C HIS A 261 1.87 14.61 -0.60
N PRO A 262 2.90 13.72 -0.67
CA PRO A 262 4.20 14.05 -1.28
C PRO A 262 4.11 14.58 -2.72
N ILE A 263 3.24 13.99 -3.56
CA ILE A 263 3.03 14.44 -4.94
C ILE A 263 2.49 15.88 -4.96
N VAL A 264 1.51 16.18 -4.10
CA VAL A 264 0.88 17.51 -4.03
C VAL A 264 1.87 18.54 -3.50
N THR A 265 2.59 18.20 -2.43
CA THR A 265 3.61 19.07 -1.83
C THR A 265 4.72 19.40 -2.82
N ALA A 266 5.22 18.40 -3.56
CA ALA A 266 6.25 18.59 -4.57
C ALA A 266 5.75 19.46 -5.74
N ALA A 267 4.52 19.18 -6.24
CA ALA A 267 3.93 19.96 -7.33
C ALA A 267 3.68 21.42 -6.94
N LEU A 268 3.16 21.67 -5.74
CA LEU A 268 2.99 23.04 -5.22
C LEU A 268 4.32 23.78 -5.06
N ALA A 269 5.37 23.10 -4.60
CA ALA A 269 6.70 23.68 -4.50
C ALA A 269 7.26 24.09 -5.87
N ASP A 270 7.13 23.23 -6.88
CA ASP A 270 7.57 23.50 -8.25
C ASP A 270 6.77 24.66 -8.88
N LEU A 271 5.44 24.67 -8.74
CA LEU A 271 4.58 25.75 -9.23
C LEU A 271 4.95 27.11 -8.61
N ARG A 272 5.15 27.15 -7.28
CA ARG A 272 5.54 28.36 -6.55
C ARG A 272 6.96 28.84 -6.90
N ALA A 273 7.84 27.90 -7.26
CA ALA A 273 9.18 28.20 -7.78
C ALA A 273 9.18 28.64 -9.26
N GLY A 274 8.02 28.71 -9.91
CA GLY A 274 7.90 29.12 -11.31
C GLY A 274 8.24 28.01 -12.32
N LYS A 275 8.46 26.76 -11.87
CA LYS A 275 8.72 25.62 -12.76
C LYS A 275 7.43 25.18 -13.45
N LEU A 276 7.57 24.72 -14.68
CA LEU A 276 6.47 24.12 -15.44
C LEU A 276 6.34 22.64 -15.05
N LEU A 277 5.11 22.20 -14.78
CA LEU A 277 4.85 20.80 -14.48
C LEU A 277 4.82 19.97 -15.77
N GLU A 278 5.46 18.82 -15.72
CA GLU A 278 5.41 17.87 -16.83
C GLU A 278 4.03 17.21 -16.95
N PRO A 279 3.61 16.79 -18.17
CA PRO A 279 2.34 16.09 -18.34
C PRO A 279 2.30 14.80 -17.52
N LEU A 280 1.10 14.40 -17.08
CA LEU A 280 0.94 13.16 -16.32
C LEU A 280 1.39 11.94 -17.10
N ILE A 281 1.07 11.90 -18.38
CA ILE A 281 1.47 10.86 -19.33
C ILE A 281 2.11 11.48 -20.58
N ARG A 282 3.07 10.77 -21.16
CA ARG A 282 3.81 11.16 -22.38
C ARG A 282 3.65 10.15 -23.51
N THR A 283 3.14 8.96 -23.20
CA THR A 283 3.00 7.86 -24.15
C THR A 283 1.68 7.12 -23.96
N ALA A 284 1.24 6.41 -24.98
CA ALA A 284 0.06 5.55 -24.91
C ALA A 284 0.23 4.40 -23.88
N ASP A 285 1.46 3.91 -23.72
CA ASP A 285 1.76 2.87 -22.72
C ASP A 285 1.48 3.37 -21.30
N GLN A 286 1.92 4.59 -20.98
CA GLN A 286 1.64 5.22 -19.69
C GLN A 286 0.14 5.41 -19.49
N GLY A 287 -0.59 5.82 -20.54
CA GLY A 287 -2.05 5.97 -20.46
C GLY A 287 -2.78 4.64 -20.28
N ALA A 288 -2.32 3.58 -20.95
CA ALA A 288 -2.84 2.23 -20.73
C ALA A 288 -2.49 1.72 -19.31
N ALA A 289 -1.32 2.08 -18.77
CA ALA A 289 -0.94 1.78 -17.38
C ALA A 289 -1.87 2.47 -16.37
N GLU A 290 -2.35 3.69 -16.64
CA GLU A 290 -3.32 4.40 -15.79
C GLU A 290 -4.67 3.66 -15.70
N VAL A 291 -5.12 3.04 -16.80
CA VAL A 291 -6.33 2.19 -16.77
C VAL A 291 -6.16 1.06 -15.77
N LEU A 292 -5.05 0.34 -15.87
CA LEU A 292 -4.76 -0.82 -15.03
C LEU A 292 -4.50 -0.43 -13.57
N TYR A 293 -3.80 0.68 -13.35
CA TYR A 293 -3.61 1.24 -12.02
C TYR A 293 -4.95 1.59 -11.35
N GLY A 294 -5.82 2.32 -12.05
CA GLY A 294 -7.13 2.73 -11.53
C GLY A 294 -7.98 1.53 -11.12
N LEU A 295 -8.03 0.48 -11.96
CA LEU A 295 -8.78 -0.74 -11.68
C LEU A 295 -8.15 -1.56 -10.54
N GLY A 296 -6.82 -1.67 -10.50
CA GLY A 296 -6.10 -2.35 -9.42
C GLY A 296 -6.30 -1.66 -8.07
N ALA A 297 -6.22 -0.33 -8.03
CA ALA A 297 -6.44 0.45 -6.81
C ALA A 297 -7.88 0.34 -6.26
N VAL A 298 -8.88 0.22 -7.14
CA VAL A 298 -10.28 -0.02 -6.73
C VAL A 298 -10.46 -1.46 -6.23
N GLY A 299 -9.93 -2.46 -6.95
CA GLY A 299 -10.00 -3.88 -6.56
C GLY A 299 -9.39 -4.13 -5.19
N GLY A 300 -8.23 -3.57 -4.91
CA GLY A 300 -7.55 -3.70 -3.62
C GLY A 300 -8.34 -3.10 -2.44
N ARG A 301 -9.16 -2.07 -2.68
CA ARG A 301 -10.06 -1.51 -1.66
C ARG A 301 -11.35 -2.32 -1.46
N GLN A 302 -11.74 -3.11 -2.45
CA GLN A 302 -12.94 -3.94 -2.40
C GLN A 302 -12.68 -5.36 -1.90
N GLY A 303 -11.43 -5.70 -1.56
CA GLY A 303 -11.03 -7.01 -1.03
C GLY A 303 -10.81 -8.08 -2.11
N ASP A 304 -10.59 -7.68 -3.38
CA ASP A 304 -10.15 -8.58 -4.45
C ASP A 304 -8.65 -8.38 -4.68
N GLU A 305 -7.85 -8.80 -3.70
CA GLU A 305 -6.39 -8.58 -3.68
C GLU A 305 -5.71 -9.23 -4.89
N LEU A 306 -6.12 -10.44 -5.29
CA LEU A 306 -5.47 -11.13 -6.41
C LEU A 306 -5.67 -10.38 -7.73
N ALA A 307 -6.91 -9.95 -8.01
CA ALA A 307 -7.17 -9.15 -9.20
C ALA A 307 -6.43 -7.81 -9.15
N ALA A 308 -6.39 -7.17 -7.97
CA ALA A 308 -5.66 -5.92 -7.78
C ALA A 308 -4.17 -6.10 -8.06
N ILE A 309 -3.53 -7.13 -7.50
CA ILE A 309 -2.12 -7.46 -7.74
C ILE A 309 -1.86 -7.66 -9.24
N VAL A 310 -2.69 -8.46 -9.92
CA VAL A 310 -2.54 -8.72 -11.36
C VAL A 310 -2.64 -7.42 -12.17
N TYR A 311 -3.65 -6.58 -11.93
CA TYR A 311 -3.78 -5.30 -12.62
C TYR A 311 -2.61 -4.35 -12.35
N LEU A 312 -2.14 -4.25 -11.11
CA LEU A 312 -1.00 -3.41 -10.75
C LEU A 312 0.31 -3.93 -11.36
N ARG A 313 0.54 -5.24 -11.37
CA ARG A 313 1.71 -5.84 -12.06
C ARG A 313 1.68 -5.56 -13.56
N LEU A 314 0.53 -5.68 -14.21
CA LEU A 314 0.37 -5.32 -15.63
C LEU A 314 0.53 -3.82 -15.88
N SER A 315 0.06 -2.96 -14.96
CA SER A 315 0.32 -1.51 -15.00
C SER A 315 1.83 -1.22 -14.96
N LEU A 316 2.55 -1.84 -14.02
CA LEU A 316 3.99 -1.68 -13.84
C LEU A 316 4.79 -2.27 -15.02
N TYR A 317 4.30 -3.31 -15.69
CA TYR A 317 4.89 -3.80 -16.93
C TYR A 317 4.86 -2.75 -18.05
N LEU A 318 3.76 -1.99 -18.19
CA LEU A 318 3.65 -0.90 -19.14
C LEU A 318 4.47 0.33 -18.71
N SER A 319 4.40 0.70 -17.43
CA SER A 319 5.04 1.89 -16.86
C SER A 319 5.69 1.57 -15.51
N SER A 320 6.93 1.10 -15.54
CA SER A 320 7.68 0.66 -14.35
C SER A 320 7.95 1.77 -13.33
N LYS A 321 7.86 3.04 -13.73
CA LYS A 321 8.08 4.21 -12.88
C LYS A 321 6.78 4.79 -12.30
N ASN A 322 5.63 4.13 -12.44
CA ASN A 322 4.40 4.59 -11.83
C ASN A 322 4.45 4.39 -10.30
N GLY A 323 4.92 5.43 -9.58
CA GLY A 323 5.11 5.37 -8.13
C GLY A 323 3.84 5.04 -7.34
N LEU A 324 2.67 5.53 -7.77
CA LEU A 324 1.41 5.19 -7.10
C LEU A 324 1.03 3.71 -7.29
N ALA A 325 1.30 3.12 -8.45
CA ALA A 325 1.07 1.70 -8.67
C ALA A 325 2.02 0.85 -7.80
N ILE A 326 3.29 1.28 -7.66
CA ILE A 326 4.27 0.63 -6.77
C ILE A 326 3.79 0.68 -5.32
N ILE A 327 3.49 1.87 -4.79
CA ILE A 327 3.01 2.03 -3.40
C ILE A 327 1.75 1.19 -3.17
N THR A 328 0.75 1.28 -4.07
CA THR A 328 -0.50 0.53 -3.91
C THR A 328 -0.27 -0.99 -3.89
N LEU A 329 0.65 -1.49 -4.71
CA LEU A 329 1.02 -2.91 -4.74
C LEU A 329 1.74 -3.32 -3.45
N ALA A 330 2.69 -2.52 -2.97
CA ALA A 330 3.40 -2.77 -1.73
C ALA A 330 2.45 -2.76 -0.52
N ASP A 331 1.52 -1.79 -0.44
CA ASP A 331 0.49 -1.72 0.60
C ASP A 331 -0.41 -2.99 0.61
N ILE A 332 -0.68 -3.60 -0.56
CA ILE A 332 -1.42 -4.86 -0.62
C ILE A 332 -0.59 -5.98 0.01
N PHE A 333 0.69 -6.12 -0.34
CA PHE A 333 1.56 -7.15 0.25
C PHE A 333 1.75 -6.95 1.76
N GLU A 334 1.87 -5.70 2.22
CA GLU A 334 1.91 -5.38 3.65
C GLU A 334 0.64 -5.85 4.39
N ARG A 335 -0.56 -5.56 3.85
CA ARG A 335 -1.83 -6.05 4.44
C ARG A 335 -1.93 -7.58 4.45
N LEU A 336 -1.34 -8.23 3.46
CA LEU A 336 -1.23 -9.69 3.39
C LEU A 336 -0.12 -10.25 4.30
N LYS A 337 0.60 -9.38 5.03
CA LYS A 337 1.75 -9.71 5.90
C LYS A 337 2.92 -10.33 5.14
N GLN A 338 3.02 -10.08 3.85
CA GLN A 338 4.13 -10.51 2.99
C GLN A 338 5.19 -9.40 2.97
N TYR A 339 5.83 -9.22 4.12
CA TYR A 339 6.65 -8.03 4.38
C TYR A 339 7.89 -7.96 3.49
N GLU A 340 8.54 -9.07 3.20
CA GLU A 340 9.70 -9.12 2.30
C GLU A 340 9.33 -8.71 0.88
N GLN A 341 8.19 -9.18 0.38
CA GLN A 341 7.68 -8.79 -0.94
C GLN A 341 7.26 -7.32 -0.98
N ALA A 342 6.66 -6.82 0.11
CA ALA A 342 6.32 -5.41 0.23
C ALA A 342 7.58 -4.53 0.18
N ILE A 343 8.64 -4.90 0.90
CA ILE A 343 9.93 -4.21 0.89
C ILE A 343 10.53 -4.17 -0.52
N GLU A 344 10.58 -5.32 -1.22
CA GLU A 344 11.09 -5.40 -2.59
C GLU A 344 10.34 -4.44 -3.53
N VAL A 345 9.02 -4.37 -3.37
CA VAL A 345 8.18 -3.48 -4.19
C VAL A 345 8.39 -2.01 -3.80
N TYR A 346 8.42 -1.65 -2.52
CA TYR A 346 8.72 -0.28 -2.09
C TYR A 346 10.09 0.19 -2.59
N ASP A 347 11.10 -0.67 -2.55
CA ASP A 347 12.47 -0.36 -3.00
C ASP A 347 12.55 -0.07 -4.50
N SER A 348 11.54 -0.50 -5.29
CA SER A 348 11.45 -0.20 -6.71
C SER A 348 10.96 1.22 -7.03
N VAL A 349 10.57 2.03 -6.03
CA VAL A 349 10.23 3.45 -6.22
C VAL A 349 11.48 4.21 -6.66
N ALA A 350 11.38 4.93 -7.77
CA ALA A 350 12.49 5.68 -8.32
C ALA A 350 13.02 6.75 -7.34
N ASP A 351 14.34 6.96 -7.30
CA ASP A 351 14.99 7.89 -6.35
C ASP A 351 14.56 9.34 -6.52
N ASP A 352 14.21 9.73 -7.75
CA ASP A 352 13.69 11.06 -8.10
C ASP A 352 12.19 11.23 -7.84
N SER A 353 11.51 10.18 -7.42
CA SER A 353 10.07 10.21 -7.11
C SER A 353 9.79 10.99 -5.82
N PRO A 354 8.76 11.86 -5.81
CA PRO A 354 8.27 12.45 -4.55
C PRO A 354 7.87 11.42 -3.49
N LEU A 355 7.54 10.18 -3.92
CA LEU A 355 7.11 9.09 -3.04
C LEU A 355 8.29 8.30 -2.44
N ARG A 356 9.54 8.55 -2.89
CA ARG A 356 10.71 7.76 -2.46
C ARG A 356 10.88 7.74 -0.94
N VAL A 357 10.82 8.91 -0.29
CA VAL A 357 11.00 8.99 1.17
C VAL A 357 9.93 8.21 1.93
N ASN A 358 8.67 8.28 1.48
CA ASN A 358 7.60 7.50 2.10
C ASN A 358 7.81 6.00 1.93
N ALA A 359 8.23 5.55 0.74
CA ALA A 359 8.59 4.16 0.51
C ALA A 359 9.73 3.69 1.42
N ASP A 360 10.78 4.51 1.58
CA ASP A 360 11.92 4.20 2.45
C ASP A 360 11.52 4.11 3.93
N ILE A 361 10.62 5.00 4.39
CA ILE A 361 10.08 4.96 5.74
C ILE A 361 9.26 3.67 5.95
N GLN A 362 8.37 3.33 5.02
CA GLN A 362 7.59 2.09 5.11
C GLN A 362 8.50 0.85 5.12
N THR A 363 9.51 0.81 4.24
CA THR A 363 10.53 -0.27 4.26
C THR A 363 11.19 -0.38 5.63
N ALA A 364 11.57 0.75 6.26
CA ALA A 364 12.19 0.71 7.58
C ALA A 364 11.25 0.17 8.67
N LEU A 365 9.96 0.53 8.63
CA LEU A 365 8.96 0.01 9.57
C LEU A 365 8.72 -1.50 9.38
N LEU A 366 8.75 -1.98 8.13
CA LEU A 366 8.65 -3.41 7.84
C LEU A 366 9.90 -4.18 8.27
N LEU A 367 11.09 -3.61 8.09
CA LEU A 367 12.34 -4.18 8.61
C LEU A 367 12.31 -4.30 10.15
N GLU A 368 11.77 -3.30 10.86
CA GLU A 368 11.55 -3.39 12.31
C GLU A 368 10.61 -4.56 12.65
N THR A 369 9.49 -4.68 11.92
CA THR A 369 8.52 -5.78 12.09
C THR A 369 9.15 -7.15 11.87
N LEU A 370 10.10 -7.27 10.93
CA LEU A 370 10.87 -8.49 10.66
C LEU A 370 12.04 -8.72 11.66
N GLY A 371 12.20 -7.86 12.67
CA GLY A 371 13.30 -7.95 13.63
C GLY A 371 14.64 -7.45 13.10
N LYS A 372 14.72 -6.94 11.87
CA LYS A 372 15.93 -6.36 11.25
C LYS A 372 16.14 -4.91 11.70
N THR A 373 16.14 -4.70 13.01
CA THR A 373 16.03 -3.38 13.63
C THR A 373 17.23 -2.48 13.33
N ASP A 374 18.44 -3.03 13.19
CA ASP A 374 19.63 -2.22 12.85
C ASP A 374 19.59 -1.70 11.42
N GLU A 375 19.08 -2.51 10.47
CA GLU A 375 18.86 -2.08 9.09
C GLU A 375 17.79 -0.99 9.03
N ALA A 376 16.69 -1.15 9.76
CA ALA A 376 15.62 -0.17 9.89
C ALA A 376 16.16 1.18 10.41
N GLN A 377 16.94 1.15 11.49
CA GLN A 377 17.51 2.37 12.09
C GLN A 377 18.48 3.07 11.13
N LYS A 378 19.36 2.30 10.48
CA LYS A 378 20.29 2.85 9.50
C LYS A 378 19.53 3.55 8.37
N ARG A 379 18.50 2.91 7.79
CA ARG A 379 17.72 3.49 6.69
C ARG A 379 17.03 4.79 7.10
N LEU A 380 16.39 4.84 8.26
CA LEU A 380 15.78 6.07 8.78
C LEU A 380 16.82 7.17 9.07
N GLN A 381 17.99 6.80 9.61
CA GLN A 381 19.08 7.74 9.85
C GLN A 381 19.62 8.33 8.54
N ASP A 382 19.75 7.52 7.49
CA ASP A 382 20.21 7.95 6.17
C ASP A 382 19.21 8.97 5.59
N ILE A 383 17.89 8.71 5.68
CA ILE A 383 16.85 9.66 5.26
C ILE A 383 16.95 10.98 6.03
N VAL A 384 17.10 10.92 7.35
CA VAL A 384 17.21 12.14 8.20
C VAL A 384 18.48 12.93 7.89
N ASN A 385 19.58 12.25 7.55
CA ASN A 385 20.82 12.92 7.15
C ASN A 385 20.68 13.65 5.80
N GLU A 386 20.03 13.03 4.83
CA GLU A 386 19.79 13.61 3.50
C GLU A 386 18.71 14.70 3.53
N LYS A 387 17.67 14.50 4.32
CA LYS A 387 16.47 15.37 4.41
C LYS A 387 16.16 15.72 5.87
N PRO A 388 17.00 16.54 6.52
CA PRO A 388 16.92 16.82 7.96
C PRO A 388 15.63 17.56 8.39
N LYS A 389 14.88 18.09 7.43
CA LYS A 389 13.59 18.76 7.66
C LYS A 389 12.40 17.87 7.33
N ASN A 390 12.58 16.57 7.16
CA ASN A 390 11.46 15.66 6.96
C ASN A 390 10.89 15.22 8.31
N GLU A 391 9.72 15.77 8.67
CA GLU A 391 9.04 15.50 9.95
C GLU A 391 8.67 14.02 10.12
N GLU A 392 8.24 13.37 9.03
CA GLU A 392 7.78 11.99 9.02
C GLU A 392 8.96 11.04 9.29
N ALA A 393 10.10 11.24 8.64
CA ALA A 393 11.32 10.47 8.87
C ALA A 393 11.86 10.66 10.29
N LEU A 394 11.86 11.90 10.80
CA LEU A 394 12.25 12.18 12.19
C LEU A 394 11.31 11.49 13.18
N THR A 395 10.01 11.52 12.92
CA THR A 395 9.02 10.85 13.78
C THR A 395 9.23 9.33 13.78
N ALA A 396 9.41 8.73 12.62
CA ALA A 396 9.67 7.29 12.49
C ALA A 396 10.98 6.88 13.19
N LEU A 397 12.07 7.65 13.00
CA LEU A 397 13.34 7.40 13.67
C LEU A 397 13.21 7.54 15.20
N GLY A 398 12.53 8.58 15.69
CA GLY A 398 12.29 8.76 17.12
C GLY A 398 11.46 7.61 17.73
N ASN A 399 10.45 7.12 17.00
CA ASN A 399 9.65 5.96 17.41
C ASN A 399 10.50 4.70 17.52
N LEU A 400 11.35 4.44 16.51
CA LEU A 400 12.26 3.29 16.51
C LEU A 400 13.30 3.39 17.63
N GLN A 401 13.91 4.56 17.84
CA GLN A 401 14.83 4.77 18.96
C GLN A 401 14.15 4.54 20.32
N ARG A 402 12.89 5.00 20.47
CA ARG A 402 12.12 4.79 21.70
C ARG A 402 11.80 3.30 21.92
N SER A 403 11.40 2.55 20.90
CA SER A 403 11.16 1.09 21.00
C SER A 403 12.44 0.35 21.38
N ARG A 404 13.60 0.80 20.93
CA ARG A 404 14.92 0.29 21.29
C ARG A 404 15.44 0.79 22.64
N LYS A 405 14.64 1.53 23.40
CA LYS A 405 15.02 2.13 24.69
C LYS A 405 16.18 3.13 24.61
N GLN A 406 16.45 3.69 23.43
CA GLN A 406 17.42 4.76 23.19
C GLN A 406 16.74 6.12 23.50
N PHE A 407 16.34 6.31 24.75
CA PHE A 407 15.46 7.41 25.13
C PHE A 407 16.09 8.80 24.97
N VAL A 408 17.40 8.92 25.13
CA VAL A 408 18.13 10.18 24.94
C VAL A 408 18.07 10.60 23.47
N ASP A 409 18.38 9.66 22.57
CA ASP A 409 18.37 9.90 21.13
C ASP A 409 16.94 10.18 20.63
N ALA A 410 15.97 9.39 21.12
CA ALA A 410 14.56 9.58 20.78
C ALA A 410 14.07 10.99 21.16
N ALA A 411 14.38 11.47 22.37
CA ALA A 411 13.99 12.81 22.81
C ALA A 411 14.65 13.91 21.95
N ALA A 412 15.92 13.74 21.57
CA ALA A 412 16.62 14.66 20.68
C ALA A 412 15.99 14.67 19.28
N THR A 413 15.65 13.48 18.74
CA THR A 413 15.03 13.34 17.42
C THR A 413 13.63 13.96 17.37
N TYR A 414 12.78 13.70 18.39
CA TYR A 414 11.46 14.36 18.50
C TYR A 414 11.57 15.89 18.66
N THR A 415 12.62 16.37 19.35
CA THR A 415 12.85 17.80 19.46
C THR A 415 13.10 18.43 18.09
N LYS A 416 13.94 17.80 17.25
CA LYS A 416 14.15 18.24 15.87
C LYS A 416 12.85 18.25 15.06
N ALA A 417 12.01 17.22 15.21
CA ALA A 417 10.72 17.17 14.54
C ALA A 417 9.80 18.33 14.97
N LEU A 418 9.71 18.60 16.26
CA LEU A 418 8.91 19.70 16.81
C LEU A 418 9.40 21.10 16.40
N GLU A 419 10.71 21.27 16.21
CA GLU A 419 11.32 22.54 15.75
C GLU A 419 10.97 22.87 14.29
N LEU A 420 10.51 21.91 13.50
CA LEU A 420 10.07 22.15 12.12
C LEU A 420 8.75 22.90 12.03
N SER A 421 7.92 22.80 13.04
CA SER A 421 6.61 23.44 13.08
C SER A 421 6.69 24.83 13.69
N SER A 422 6.35 25.85 12.91
CA SER A 422 6.35 27.25 13.36
C SER A 422 5.14 27.60 14.23
N LYS A 423 4.10 26.77 14.25
CA LYS A 423 2.86 26.98 15.01
C LYS A 423 2.42 25.69 15.70
N PRO A 424 1.84 25.79 16.92
CA PRO A 424 1.26 24.63 17.58
C PRO A 424 0.03 24.15 16.81
N GLU A 425 0.11 22.97 16.20
CA GLU A 425 -0.99 22.31 15.52
C GLU A 425 -1.47 21.12 16.34
N LYS A 426 -2.78 20.81 16.22
CA LYS A 426 -3.36 19.66 16.93
C LYS A 426 -2.62 18.36 16.63
N SER A 427 -2.13 18.18 15.40
CA SER A 427 -1.37 16.99 14.96
C SER A 427 -0.11 16.72 15.77
N LEU A 428 0.52 17.75 16.35
CA LEU A 428 1.78 17.64 17.09
C LEU A 428 1.64 17.02 18.50
N TRP A 429 0.40 16.77 18.97
CA TRP A 429 0.19 16.18 20.30
C TRP A 429 0.97 14.87 20.49
N SER A 430 1.08 14.06 19.44
CA SER A 430 1.75 12.76 19.50
C SER A 430 3.26 12.89 19.66
N LEU A 431 3.89 13.87 19.03
CA LEU A 431 5.33 14.15 19.19
C LEU A 431 5.65 14.58 20.63
N TYR A 432 4.86 15.50 21.21
CA TYR A 432 4.99 15.85 22.63
C TYR A 432 4.77 14.65 23.54
N TYR A 433 3.76 13.83 23.28
CA TYR A 433 3.48 12.62 24.05
C TYR A 433 4.65 11.63 24.02
N TYR A 434 5.17 11.30 22.84
CA TYR A 434 6.29 10.36 22.73
C TYR A 434 7.61 10.92 23.28
N ARG A 435 7.85 12.23 23.13
CA ARG A 435 9.00 12.89 23.77
C ARG A 435 8.86 12.90 25.29
N GLY A 436 7.67 13.15 25.79
CA GLY A 436 7.33 13.07 27.21
C GLY A 436 7.63 11.69 27.79
N ILE A 437 7.23 10.61 27.09
CA ILE A 437 7.60 9.23 27.47
C ILE A 437 9.12 9.06 27.49
N ALA A 438 9.83 9.54 26.47
CA ALA A 438 11.27 9.44 26.41
C ALA A 438 11.96 10.17 27.59
N TYR A 439 11.46 11.34 28.00
CA TYR A 439 11.96 12.07 29.17
C TYR A 439 11.62 11.36 30.48
N GLU A 440 10.42 10.79 30.61
CA GLU A 440 10.02 10.03 31.81
C GLU A 440 10.95 8.83 32.01
N ARG A 441 11.23 8.07 30.95
CA ARG A 441 12.16 6.94 30.99
C ARG A 441 13.60 7.35 31.32
N GLN A 442 13.98 8.60 31.06
CA GLN A 442 15.24 9.21 31.49
C GLN A 442 15.19 9.74 32.94
N LYS A 443 14.07 9.59 33.64
CA LYS A 443 13.82 10.19 34.95
C LYS A 443 13.82 11.74 34.96
N ALA A 444 13.65 12.36 33.79
CA ALA A 444 13.57 13.81 33.61
C ALA A 444 12.11 14.28 33.73
N TRP A 445 11.48 14.03 34.89
CA TRP A 445 10.04 14.20 35.10
C TRP A 445 9.51 15.59 34.75
N THR A 446 10.18 16.66 35.19
CA THR A 446 9.75 18.04 34.89
C THR A 446 9.58 18.28 33.38
N LYS A 447 10.47 17.72 32.56
CA LYS A 447 10.37 17.84 31.09
C LYS A 447 9.24 16.97 30.56
N ALA A 448 9.09 15.75 31.09
CA ALA A 448 8.04 14.83 30.71
C ALA A 448 6.65 15.41 30.97
N GLU A 449 6.41 15.92 32.19
CA GLU A 449 5.16 16.52 32.59
C GLU A 449 4.80 17.76 31.73
N ALA A 450 5.78 18.60 31.43
CA ALA A 450 5.59 19.75 30.55
C ALA A 450 5.13 19.32 29.14
N ASP A 451 5.73 18.27 28.60
CA ASP A 451 5.37 17.72 27.30
C ASP A 451 3.97 17.07 27.31
N PHE A 452 3.61 16.31 28.34
CA PHE A 452 2.26 15.74 28.45
C PHE A 452 1.18 16.82 28.57
N LYS A 453 1.43 17.86 29.37
CA LYS A 453 0.54 19.02 29.46
C LYS A 453 0.40 19.70 28.11
N LYS A 454 1.52 19.90 27.39
CA LYS A 454 1.49 20.49 26.05
C LYS A 454 0.71 19.63 25.06
N ALA A 455 0.83 18.31 25.14
CA ALA A 455 0.02 17.39 24.32
C ALA A 455 -1.49 17.54 24.60
N LEU A 456 -1.88 17.72 25.88
CA LEU A 456 -3.28 17.97 26.27
C LEU A 456 -3.77 19.37 25.90
N ASP A 457 -2.91 20.41 25.93
CA ASP A 457 -3.27 21.73 25.39
C ASP A 457 -3.68 21.65 23.93
N LEU A 458 -2.98 20.82 23.13
CA LEU A 458 -3.26 20.61 21.70
C LEU A 458 -4.44 19.69 21.44
N PHE A 459 -4.63 18.69 22.31
CA PHE A 459 -5.70 17.71 22.21
C PHE A 459 -6.21 17.31 23.61
N PRO A 460 -7.13 18.10 24.21
CA PRO A 460 -7.57 17.93 25.62
C PRO A 460 -8.13 16.55 25.95
N ASP A 461 -8.89 15.93 25.05
CA ASP A 461 -9.52 14.62 25.24
C ASP A 461 -8.71 13.48 24.61
N GLN A 462 -7.37 13.56 24.62
CA GLN A 462 -6.54 12.46 24.13
C GLN A 462 -6.38 11.38 25.21
N PRO A 463 -7.04 10.19 25.06
CA PRO A 463 -7.10 9.20 26.14
C PRO A 463 -5.74 8.66 26.57
N LEU A 464 -4.81 8.49 25.61
CA LEU A 464 -3.47 7.98 25.92
C LEU A 464 -2.67 8.93 26.79
N VAL A 465 -2.77 10.25 26.51
CA VAL A 465 -2.05 11.28 27.28
C VAL A 465 -2.69 11.45 28.66
N LEU A 466 -4.03 11.51 28.74
CA LEU A 466 -4.79 11.54 30.00
C LEU A 466 -4.42 10.37 30.89
N ASN A 467 -4.41 9.16 30.32
CA ASN A 467 -4.05 7.95 31.04
C ASN A 467 -2.60 7.99 31.53
N TYR A 468 -1.65 8.33 30.65
CA TYR A 468 -0.24 8.29 31.00
C TYR A 468 0.15 9.34 32.06
N LEU A 469 -0.30 10.57 31.90
CA LEU A 469 -0.04 11.64 32.87
C LEU A 469 -0.73 11.36 34.22
N GLY A 470 -2.03 10.96 34.18
CA GLY A 470 -2.79 10.61 35.37
C GLY A 470 -2.16 9.44 36.13
N TYR A 471 -1.80 8.36 35.42
CA TYR A 471 -1.11 7.22 36.04
C TYR A 471 0.24 7.64 36.67
N SER A 472 1.03 8.44 35.97
CA SER A 472 2.35 8.90 36.47
C SER A 472 2.20 9.74 37.75
N TRP A 473 1.20 10.62 37.82
CA TRP A 473 0.93 11.41 39.05
C TRP A 473 0.46 10.53 40.20
N VAL A 474 -0.42 9.56 39.96
CA VAL A 474 -0.85 8.59 40.98
C VAL A 474 0.32 7.77 41.53
N ASP A 475 1.20 7.29 40.62
CA ASP A 475 2.36 6.50 41.04
C ASP A 475 3.36 7.31 41.88
N GLN A 476 3.53 8.59 41.58
CA GLN A 476 4.35 9.54 42.34
C GLN A 476 3.66 10.12 43.57
N GLY A 477 2.38 9.87 43.78
CA GLY A 477 1.60 10.42 44.89
C GLY A 477 1.38 11.94 44.79
N THR A 478 1.37 12.50 43.59
CA THR A 478 1.20 13.94 43.35
C THR A 478 -0.08 14.21 42.55
N ASN A 479 -0.68 15.40 42.72
CA ASN A 479 -1.86 15.85 41.97
C ASN A 479 -3.01 14.82 41.90
N LEU A 480 -3.23 14.07 42.97
CA LEU A 480 -4.10 12.88 42.99
C LEU A 480 -5.53 13.16 42.50
N ASP A 481 -6.14 14.29 42.92
CA ASP A 481 -7.50 14.63 42.51
C ASP A 481 -7.61 14.86 40.99
N GLU A 482 -6.62 15.55 40.40
CA GLU A 482 -6.59 15.82 38.96
C GLU A 482 -6.24 14.55 38.17
N ALA A 483 -5.28 13.79 38.67
CA ALA A 483 -4.92 12.49 38.11
C ALA A 483 -6.14 11.55 38.03
N PHE A 484 -6.93 11.51 39.09
CA PHE A 484 -8.13 10.66 39.13
C PHE A 484 -9.20 11.11 38.11
N LYS A 485 -9.40 12.43 37.96
CA LYS A 485 -10.29 12.98 36.91
C LYS A 485 -9.81 12.59 35.51
N MET A 486 -8.50 12.72 35.25
CA MET A 486 -7.91 12.34 33.95
C MET A 486 -8.10 10.85 33.66
N LEU A 487 -7.83 9.97 34.62
CA LEU A 487 -7.99 8.53 34.46
C LEU A 487 -9.46 8.13 34.24
N ARG A 488 -10.40 8.72 34.96
CA ARG A 488 -11.84 8.53 34.71
C ARG A 488 -12.20 8.96 33.28
N ARG A 489 -11.74 10.15 32.88
CA ARG A 489 -12.00 10.66 31.53
C ARG A 489 -11.40 9.76 30.45
N ALA A 490 -10.21 9.21 30.66
CA ALA A 490 -9.60 8.27 29.77
C ALA A 490 -10.44 6.97 29.61
N VAL A 491 -10.97 6.43 30.73
CA VAL A 491 -11.86 5.25 30.73
C VAL A 491 -13.19 5.55 30.02
N GLU A 492 -13.79 6.74 30.23
CA GLU A 492 -15.02 7.16 29.53
C GLU A 492 -14.78 7.18 27.99
N LEU A 493 -13.63 7.66 27.55
CA LEU A 493 -13.27 7.77 26.12
C LEU A 493 -12.87 6.41 25.52
N ARG A 494 -12.33 5.49 26.34
CA ARG A 494 -11.91 4.14 25.94
C ARG A 494 -12.35 3.06 26.93
N PRO A 495 -13.65 2.79 27.04
CA PRO A 495 -14.20 1.90 28.07
C PRO A 495 -13.84 0.42 27.88
N THR A 496 -13.34 0.03 26.71
CA THR A 496 -12.95 -1.34 26.36
C THR A 496 -11.43 -1.53 26.31
N ASP A 497 -10.65 -0.50 26.63
CA ASP A 497 -9.18 -0.59 26.67
C ASP A 497 -8.75 -1.04 28.07
N GLY A 498 -8.41 -2.32 28.21
CA GLY A 498 -8.01 -2.93 29.49
C GLY A 498 -6.81 -2.24 30.15
N TYR A 499 -5.89 -1.62 29.39
CA TYR A 499 -4.75 -0.88 29.94
C TYR A 499 -5.18 0.45 30.58
N VAL A 500 -6.17 1.12 30.00
CA VAL A 500 -6.72 2.36 30.54
C VAL A 500 -7.55 2.08 31.81
N VAL A 501 -8.34 1.01 31.79
CA VAL A 501 -9.13 0.56 32.94
C VAL A 501 -8.22 0.12 34.11
N ASP A 502 -7.14 -0.60 33.83
CA ASP A 502 -6.12 -0.99 34.81
C ASP A 502 -5.51 0.21 35.55
N SER A 503 -5.21 1.28 34.82
CA SER A 503 -4.67 2.52 35.41
C SER A 503 -5.65 3.17 36.40
N LEU A 504 -6.95 3.11 36.11
CA LEU A 504 -7.99 3.60 37.04
C LEU A 504 -8.10 2.70 38.29
N GLY A 505 -8.04 1.37 38.10
CA GLY A 505 -7.99 0.40 39.20
C GLY A 505 -6.78 0.63 40.10
N TRP A 506 -5.60 0.87 39.52
CA TRP A 506 -4.39 1.24 40.27
C TRP A 506 -4.58 2.54 41.08
N ALA A 507 -5.20 3.55 40.48
CA ALA A 507 -5.50 4.81 41.18
C ALA A 507 -6.42 4.60 42.39
N HIS A 508 -7.47 3.79 42.26
CA HIS A 508 -8.32 3.40 43.40
C HIS A 508 -7.52 2.69 44.49
N TYR A 509 -6.63 1.76 44.12
CA TYR A 509 -5.77 1.06 45.07
C TYR A 509 -4.87 2.03 45.87
N LYS A 510 -4.18 2.96 45.16
CA LYS A 510 -3.32 3.96 45.80
C LYS A 510 -4.06 4.92 46.72
N LEU A 511 -5.35 5.15 46.50
CA LEU A 511 -6.23 5.95 47.36
C LEU A 511 -6.88 5.13 48.47
N GLY A 512 -6.57 3.85 48.65
CA GLY A 512 -7.14 2.97 49.66
C GLY A 512 -8.59 2.55 49.38
N GLN A 513 -9.10 2.78 48.20
CA GLN A 513 -10.46 2.41 47.75
C GLN A 513 -10.46 0.99 47.18
N TYR A 514 -10.19 0.00 48.04
CA TYR A 514 -9.89 -1.36 47.63
C TYR A 514 -11.04 -2.06 46.89
N ASP A 515 -12.29 -1.84 47.27
CA ASP A 515 -13.45 -2.45 46.63
C ASP A 515 -13.58 -1.97 45.15
N GLN A 516 -13.38 -0.67 44.90
CA GLN A 516 -13.38 -0.11 43.58
C GLN A 516 -12.15 -0.56 42.79
N ALA A 517 -10.99 -0.65 43.44
CA ALA A 517 -9.76 -1.15 42.80
C ALA A 517 -9.97 -2.57 42.29
N VAL A 518 -10.50 -3.49 43.12
CA VAL A 518 -10.75 -4.88 42.71
C VAL A 518 -11.68 -4.91 41.49
N LYS A 519 -12.80 -4.17 41.56
CA LYS A 519 -13.77 -4.13 40.44
C LYS A 519 -13.16 -3.69 39.11
N GLU A 520 -12.40 -2.60 39.10
CA GLU A 520 -11.80 -2.09 37.86
C GLU A 520 -10.64 -2.97 37.39
N LEU A 521 -9.85 -3.56 38.29
CA LEU A 521 -8.77 -4.47 37.91
C LEU A 521 -9.29 -5.80 37.35
N GLU A 522 -10.36 -6.39 37.92
CA GLU A 522 -11.02 -7.56 37.34
C GLU A 522 -11.56 -7.27 35.95
N ARG A 523 -12.25 -6.13 35.78
CA ARG A 523 -12.70 -5.66 34.48
C ARG A 523 -11.54 -5.48 33.48
N ALA A 524 -10.41 -4.94 33.93
CA ALA A 524 -9.22 -4.78 33.06
C ALA A 524 -8.67 -6.13 32.58
N ILE A 525 -8.67 -7.16 33.45
CA ILE A 525 -8.27 -8.53 33.10
C ILE A 525 -9.20 -9.12 32.04
N GLU A 526 -10.53 -8.99 32.25
CA GLU A 526 -11.53 -9.46 31.27
C GLU A 526 -11.37 -8.80 29.89
N LEU A 527 -11.01 -7.52 29.87
CA LEU A 527 -10.77 -6.77 28.62
C LEU A 527 -9.44 -7.08 27.93
N LYS A 528 -8.47 -7.67 28.63
CA LYS A 528 -7.16 -8.06 28.09
C LYS A 528 -7.11 -9.52 27.62
N SER A 529 -8.12 -10.34 27.98
CA SER A 529 -8.26 -11.72 27.55
C SER A 529 -8.87 -11.79 26.15
#